data_889c9fcec7df1a86d41fd4c114de1f57
#
_entry.id   889c9fcec7df1a86d41fd4c114de1f57
#
_cell.length_a   1.000
_cell.length_b   1.000
_cell.length_c   1.000
_cell.angle_alpha   90.00
_cell.angle_beta   90.00
_cell.angle_gamma   90.00
#
_symmetry.space_group_name_H-M   'P 1'
#
loop_
_entity.id
_entity.type
_entity.pdbx_description
1 polymer ?
#
loop_
_entity_poly.entity_id
_entity_poly.type
_entity_poly.pdbx_seq_one_letter_code
_entity_poly.pdbx_strand_id
1 'polypeptide(L)'
;LRMSRVVGYRNGYPVALHLREQLLQLRGNIDILPHPGQSIAEELTDYSSDDVAVIVGVGRRPPFFARLVDVLLERGVTVVVIGDVAARNALIGRNVVFFNVALNSHMLSSFTAAFALVALFADEVGERLGSDDVDVRKRIEDINDCFETLGELGD
;
A
#
# COMPACT_ATOMS: atom_id res chain seq x y z
N LEU A 1 -12.20 7.50 -7.02
CA LEU A 1 -10.96 7.28 -6.27
C LEU A 1 -9.81 7.80 -7.10
N ARG A 2 -9.22 8.92 -6.69
CA ARG A 2 -8.29 9.67 -7.53
C ARG A 2 -6.85 9.19 -7.41
N MET A 3 -6.40 8.82 -6.23
CA MET A 3 -5.04 8.37 -5.99
C MET A 3 -5.02 7.43 -4.78
N SER A 4 -4.33 6.32 -4.90
CA SER A 4 -4.12 5.45 -3.74
C SER A 4 -2.65 5.47 -3.37
N ARG A 5 -2.36 5.63 -2.09
CA ARG A 5 -1.00 5.57 -1.57
C ARG A 5 -0.89 4.46 -0.55
N VAL A 6 0.19 3.72 -0.65
CA VAL A 6 0.52 2.67 0.29
C VAL A 6 1.60 3.19 1.23
N VAL A 7 1.39 3.04 2.53
CA VAL A 7 2.33 3.55 3.55
C VAL A 7 2.89 2.39 4.35
N GLY A 8 4.19 2.31 4.45
CA GLY A 8 4.85 1.30 5.26
C GLY A 8 6.15 1.82 5.88
N TYR A 9 6.41 1.42 7.11
CA TYR A 9 7.61 1.78 7.84
C TYR A 9 8.36 0.54 8.29
N ARG A 10 9.70 0.65 8.35
CA ARG A 10 10.58 -0.41 8.86
C ARG A 10 10.29 -1.75 8.16
N ASN A 11 10.02 -2.81 8.90
CA ASN A 11 9.72 -4.13 8.36
C ASN A 11 8.34 -4.22 7.67
N GLY A 12 7.44 -3.26 7.89
CA GLY A 12 6.20 -3.12 7.14
C GLY A 12 6.40 -2.54 5.74
N TYR A 13 7.52 -1.87 5.47
CA TYR A 13 7.78 -1.28 4.16
C TYR A 13 7.89 -2.31 3.02
N PRO A 14 8.59 -3.44 3.16
CA PRO A 14 8.59 -4.48 2.13
C PRO A 14 7.20 -5.02 1.79
N VAL A 15 6.32 -5.16 2.80
CA VAL A 15 4.93 -5.59 2.59
C VAL A 15 4.14 -4.51 1.84
N ALA A 16 4.32 -3.25 2.23
CA ALA A 16 3.70 -2.10 1.56
C ALA A 16 4.19 -1.98 0.10
N LEU A 17 5.47 -2.20 -0.13
CA LEU A 17 6.05 -2.20 -1.48
C LEU A 17 5.44 -3.30 -2.35
N HIS A 18 5.32 -4.51 -1.81
CA HIS A 18 4.69 -5.62 -2.52
C HIS A 18 3.23 -5.30 -2.88
N LEU A 19 2.46 -4.76 -1.94
CA LEU A 19 1.09 -4.31 -2.22
C LEU A 19 1.04 -3.25 -3.32
N ARG A 20 1.91 -2.25 -3.24
CA ARG A 20 2.02 -1.21 -4.28
C ARG A 20 2.28 -1.82 -5.64
N GLU A 21 3.21 -2.76 -5.76
CA GLU A 21 3.53 -3.44 -7.02
C GLU A 21 2.34 -4.23 -7.59
N GLN A 22 1.58 -4.90 -6.73
CA GLN A 22 0.36 -5.61 -7.13
C GLN A 22 -0.71 -4.63 -7.63
N LEU A 23 -0.98 -3.59 -6.87
CA LEU A 23 -2.00 -2.59 -7.22
C LEU A 23 -1.63 -1.78 -8.47
N LEU A 24 -0.34 -1.54 -8.71
CA LEU A 24 0.13 -0.81 -9.88
C LEU A 24 -0.15 -1.54 -11.19
N GLN A 25 -0.22 -2.88 -11.16
CA GLN A 25 -0.63 -3.68 -12.32
C GLN A 25 -2.12 -3.55 -12.63
N LEU A 26 -2.92 -3.16 -11.65
CA LEU A 26 -4.36 -2.99 -11.80
C LEU A 26 -4.71 -1.54 -12.16
N ARG A 27 -4.00 -0.57 -11.59
CA ARG A 27 -4.31 0.85 -11.75
C ARG A 27 -3.06 1.71 -11.67
N GLY A 28 -2.95 2.68 -12.58
CA GLY A 28 -1.91 3.71 -12.48
C GLY A 28 -2.09 4.62 -11.25
N ASN A 29 -1.07 5.42 -10.96
CA ASN A 29 -1.04 6.39 -9.86
C ASN A 29 -1.15 5.79 -8.45
N ILE A 30 -0.53 4.64 -8.24
CA ILE A 30 -0.31 4.06 -6.92
C ILE A 30 1.11 4.41 -6.46
N ASP A 31 1.21 5.11 -5.37
CA ASP A 31 2.50 5.53 -4.80
C ASP A 31 2.79 4.85 -3.47
N ILE A 32 4.06 4.84 -3.05
CA ILE A 32 4.48 4.29 -1.76
C ILE A 32 5.17 5.35 -0.92
N LEU A 33 4.82 5.42 0.35
CA LEU A 33 5.39 6.34 1.32
C LEU A 33 6.06 5.60 2.49
N PRO A 34 7.07 6.17 3.11
CA PRO A 34 7.71 7.45 2.78
C PRO A 34 8.71 7.33 1.62
N HIS A 35 8.88 8.41 0.86
CA HIS A 35 9.98 8.50 -0.08
C HIS A 35 11.30 8.77 0.65
N PRO A 36 12.42 8.21 0.18
CA PRO A 36 13.72 8.48 0.77
C PRO A 36 14.05 9.98 0.77
N GLY A 37 14.45 10.49 1.93
CA GLY A 37 14.88 11.88 2.09
C GLY A 37 13.77 12.92 2.25
N GLN A 38 12.50 12.50 2.21
CA GLN A 38 11.36 13.40 2.45
C GLN A 38 10.76 13.21 3.84
N SER A 39 10.17 14.26 4.39
CA SER A 39 9.38 14.15 5.60
C SER A 39 7.96 13.71 5.26
N ILE A 40 7.36 12.91 6.13
CA ILE A 40 5.97 12.46 5.94
C ILE A 40 5.01 13.66 5.88
N ALA A 41 5.33 14.77 6.55
CA ALA A 41 4.50 15.96 6.53
C ALA A 41 4.41 16.59 5.14
N GLU A 42 5.53 16.65 4.41
CA GLU A 42 5.56 17.12 3.02
C GLU A 42 4.75 16.22 2.11
N GLU A 43 4.88 14.91 2.29
CA GLU A 43 4.18 13.90 1.49
C GLU A 43 2.67 13.88 1.71
N LEU A 44 2.20 14.34 2.88
CA LEU A 44 0.77 14.39 3.20
C LEU A 44 0.06 15.66 2.68
N THR A 45 0.79 16.63 2.14
CA THR A 45 0.19 17.90 1.69
C THR A 45 -0.83 17.72 0.57
N ASP A 46 -0.59 16.78 -0.34
CA ASP A 46 -1.39 16.55 -1.54
C ASP A 46 -2.56 15.58 -1.36
N TYR A 47 -2.79 15.08 -0.13
CA TYR A 47 -3.94 14.23 0.14
C TYR A 47 -5.25 15.01 0.22
N SER A 48 -6.29 14.42 -0.34
CA SER A 48 -7.65 14.93 -0.35
C SER A 48 -8.69 13.86 0.02
N SER A 49 -9.93 14.24 0.16
CA SER A 49 -11.05 13.32 0.45
C SER A 49 -11.31 12.28 -0.64
N ASP A 50 -10.77 12.48 -1.83
CA ASP A 50 -10.89 11.51 -2.94
C ASP A 50 -9.83 10.40 -2.88
N ASP A 51 -8.87 10.52 -1.96
CA ASP A 51 -7.76 9.59 -1.84
C ASP A 51 -8.04 8.45 -0.87
N VAL A 52 -7.34 7.34 -1.09
CA VAL A 52 -7.27 6.20 -0.16
C VAL A 52 -5.83 6.02 0.29
N ALA A 53 -5.64 5.88 1.58
CA ALA A 53 -4.35 5.49 2.15
C ALA A 53 -4.43 4.07 2.70
N VAL A 54 -3.59 3.17 2.22
CA VAL A 54 -3.44 1.82 2.76
C VAL A 54 -2.17 1.77 3.61
N ILE A 55 -2.31 1.64 4.92
CA ILE A 55 -1.19 1.67 5.86
C ILE A 55 -0.87 0.26 6.34
N VAL A 56 0.37 -0.18 6.13
CA VAL A 56 0.87 -1.44 6.67
C VAL A 56 1.50 -1.17 8.04
N GLY A 57 0.73 -1.48 9.08
CA GLY A 57 1.08 -1.26 10.48
C GLY A 57 1.40 -2.54 11.23
N VAL A 58 2.11 -3.49 10.63
CA VAL A 58 2.48 -4.78 11.22
C VAL A 58 3.84 -4.68 11.91
N GLY A 59 3.95 -5.22 13.11
CA GLY A 59 5.19 -5.25 13.87
C GLY A 59 5.56 -3.90 14.48
N ARG A 60 6.82 -3.49 14.34
CA ARG A 60 7.30 -2.22 14.89
C ARG A 60 6.84 -1.04 14.04
N ARG A 61 6.06 -0.17 14.64
CA ARG A 61 5.53 1.06 14.04
C ARG A 61 6.30 2.28 14.55
N PRO A 62 6.34 3.38 13.77
CA PRO A 62 6.87 4.63 14.28
C PRO A 62 5.98 5.19 15.42
N PRO A 63 6.54 5.96 16.36
CA PRO A 63 5.77 6.54 17.47
C PRO A 63 4.59 7.41 17.01
N PHE A 64 4.68 8.01 15.85
CA PHE A 64 3.64 8.87 15.28
C PHE A 64 2.57 8.11 14.48
N PHE A 65 2.56 6.77 14.49
CA PHE A 65 1.62 5.95 13.69
C PHE A 65 0.15 6.36 13.87
N ALA A 66 -0.30 6.47 15.11
CA ALA A 66 -1.69 6.87 15.38
C ALA A 66 -1.97 8.30 14.92
N ARG A 67 -1.02 9.23 15.10
CA ARG A 67 -1.14 10.62 14.65
C ARG A 67 -1.17 10.73 13.13
N LEU A 68 -0.41 9.89 12.42
CA LEU A 68 -0.47 9.81 10.96
C LEU A 68 -1.89 9.47 10.47
N VAL A 69 -2.52 8.47 11.13
CA VAL A 69 -3.92 8.09 10.82
C VAL A 69 -4.86 9.27 11.12
N ASP A 70 -4.70 9.95 12.25
CA ASP A 70 -5.52 11.11 12.60
C ASP A 70 -5.44 12.22 11.53
N VAL A 71 -4.24 12.57 11.09
CA VAL A 71 -4.02 13.59 10.05
C VAL A 71 -4.70 13.22 8.74
N LEU A 72 -4.64 11.95 8.33
CA LEU A 72 -5.33 11.48 7.12
C LEU A 72 -6.85 11.55 7.26
N LEU A 73 -7.40 11.12 8.39
CA LEU A 73 -8.83 11.20 8.68
C LEU A 73 -9.33 12.65 8.75
N GLU A 74 -8.56 13.56 9.36
CA GLU A 74 -8.85 15.00 9.42
C GLU A 74 -8.95 15.63 8.01
N ARG A 75 -8.25 15.06 7.02
CA ARG A 75 -8.32 15.48 5.60
C ARG A 75 -9.42 14.77 4.80
N GLY A 76 -10.22 13.93 5.44
CA GLY A 76 -11.28 13.17 4.80
C GLY A 76 -10.80 11.96 3.98
N VAL A 77 -9.52 11.59 4.09
CA VAL A 77 -8.95 10.44 3.38
C VAL A 77 -9.57 9.16 3.91
N THR A 78 -9.93 8.24 3.02
CA THR A 78 -10.31 6.89 3.41
C THR A 78 -9.06 6.11 3.84
N VAL A 79 -9.02 5.69 5.09
CA VAL A 79 -7.87 4.98 5.66
C VAL A 79 -8.16 3.50 5.83
N VAL A 80 -7.34 2.68 5.18
CA VAL A 80 -7.31 1.22 5.33
C VAL A 80 -6.04 0.85 6.08
N VAL A 81 -6.14 0.03 7.09
CA VAL A 81 -4.98 -0.42 7.88
C VAL A 81 -4.88 -1.94 7.83
N ILE A 82 -3.73 -2.43 7.42
CA ILE A 82 -3.33 -3.83 7.54
C ILE A 82 -2.38 -3.90 8.73
N GLY A 83 -2.81 -4.50 9.83
CA GLY A 83 -2.06 -4.43 11.07
C GLY A 83 -2.32 -5.59 12.03
N ASP A 84 -1.47 -5.67 13.04
CA ASP A 84 -1.60 -6.61 14.15
C ASP A 84 -2.50 -6.07 15.27
N VAL A 85 -2.70 -6.86 16.32
CA VAL A 85 -3.52 -6.49 17.46
C VAL A 85 -3.02 -5.21 18.15
N ALA A 86 -1.72 -5.00 18.23
CA ALA A 86 -1.16 -3.78 18.82
C ALA A 86 -1.45 -2.54 17.96
N ALA A 87 -1.43 -2.67 16.63
CA ALA A 87 -1.87 -1.60 15.74
C ALA A 87 -3.36 -1.29 15.92
N ARG A 88 -4.20 -2.33 16.02
CA ARG A 88 -5.63 -2.16 16.27
C ARG A 88 -5.88 -1.42 17.58
N ASN A 89 -5.19 -1.79 18.66
CA ASN A 89 -5.34 -1.14 19.96
C ASN A 89 -4.90 0.34 19.92
N ALA A 90 -3.87 0.66 19.17
CA ALA A 90 -3.42 2.05 18.98
C ALA A 90 -4.44 2.92 18.21
N LEU A 91 -5.38 2.30 17.50
CA LEU A 91 -6.36 2.98 16.65
C LEU A 91 -7.80 2.90 17.15
N ILE A 92 -8.01 2.46 18.42
CA ILE A 92 -9.34 2.40 19.01
C ILE A 92 -10.05 3.77 18.90
N GLY A 93 -11.32 3.73 18.47
CA GLY A 93 -12.17 4.93 18.31
C GLY A 93 -11.97 5.68 16.98
N ARG A 94 -11.05 5.26 16.11
CA ARG A 94 -10.84 5.85 14.80
C ARG A 94 -11.65 5.15 13.72
N ASN A 95 -12.20 5.91 12.79
CA ASN A 95 -12.98 5.39 11.68
C ASN A 95 -12.04 4.91 10.54
N VAL A 96 -11.49 3.72 10.70
CA VAL A 96 -10.61 3.08 9.71
C VAL A 96 -11.16 1.71 9.32
N VAL A 97 -10.90 1.30 8.09
CA VAL A 97 -11.10 -0.10 7.67
C VAL A 97 -9.87 -0.89 8.13
N PHE A 98 -10.06 -1.88 8.98
CA PHE A 98 -8.95 -2.60 9.59
C PHE A 98 -8.94 -4.08 9.22
N PHE A 99 -7.84 -4.53 8.61
CA PHE A 99 -7.55 -5.94 8.35
C PHE A 99 -6.53 -6.45 9.37
N ASN A 100 -6.96 -7.42 10.19
CA ASN A 100 -6.11 -7.97 11.23
C ASN A 100 -5.19 -9.07 10.69
N VAL A 101 -3.91 -8.95 10.97
CA VAL A 101 -2.89 -9.94 10.63
C VAL A 101 -2.29 -10.51 11.90
N ALA A 102 -2.23 -11.83 11.99
CA ALA A 102 -1.50 -12.49 13.07
C ALA A 102 0.01 -12.38 12.81
N LEU A 103 0.72 -11.79 13.76
CA LEU A 103 2.18 -11.73 13.75
C LEU A 103 2.69 -12.80 14.72
N ASN A 104 3.18 -13.91 14.18
CA ASN A 104 3.85 -14.92 14.99
C ASN A 104 5.27 -14.46 15.28
N SER A 105 5.54 -14.17 16.55
CA SER A 105 6.86 -13.81 17.03
C SER A 105 7.53 -15.00 17.68
N HIS A 106 8.46 -15.63 16.96
CA HIS A 106 9.49 -16.44 17.56
C HIS A 106 10.77 -15.59 17.71
N MET A 107 11.95 -16.16 17.45
CA MET A 107 13.20 -15.39 17.45
C MET A 107 13.20 -14.28 16.39
N LEU A 108 12.56 -14.54 15.24
CA LEU A 108 12.34 -13.56 14.16
C LEU A 108 10.85 -13.47 13.84
N SER A 109 10.34 -12.25 13.68
CA SER A 109 8.96 -12.04 13.29
C SER A 109 8.71 -12.48 11.85
N SER A 110 7.67 -13.29 11.64
CA SER A 110 7.27 -13.72 10.30
C SER A 110 6.19 -12.79 9.74
N PHE A 111 6.41 -12.28 8.55
CA PHE A 111 5.47 -11.43 7.80
C PHE A 111 4.69 -12.21 6.73
N THR A 112 4.78 -13.53 6.70
CA THR A 112 4.12 -14.38 5.70
C THR A 112 2.62 -14.11 5.60
N ALA A 113 1.93 -14.01 6.75
CA ALA A 113 0.50 -13.71 6.77
C ALA A 113 0.18 -12.32 6.20
N ALA A 114 1.04 -11.33 6.44
CA ALA A 114 0.89 -9.99 5.89
C ALA A 114 1.06 -9.99 4.37
N PHE A 115 2.05 -10.69 3.83
CA PHE A 115 2.23 -10.85 2.39
C PHE A 115 1.07 -11.59 1.74
N ALA A 116 0.57 -12.66 2.35
CA ALA A 116 -0.61 -13.38 1.86
C ALA A 116 -1.84 -12.48 1.83
N LEU A 117 -2.07 -11.70 2.89
CA LEU A 117 -3.21 -10.80 2.95
C LEU A 117 -3.15 -9.69 1.88
N VAL A 118 -1.99 -9.07 1.66
CA VAL A 118 -1.87 -8.02 0.63
C VAL A 118 -2.07 -8.57 -0.77
N ALA A 119 -1.67 -9.81 -1.04
CA ALA A 119 -1.96 -10.47 -2.31
C ALA A 119 -3.46 -10.68 -2.51
N LEU A 120 -4.16 -11.24 -1.50
CA LEU A 120 -5.62 -11.40 -1.55
C LEU A 120 -6.36 -10.08 -1.65
N PHE A 121 -5.88 -9.04 -0.97
CA PHE A 121 -6.44 -7.70 -1.04
C PHE A 121 -6.33 -7.13 -2.47
N ALA A 122 -5.18 -7.28 -3.10
CA ALA A 122 -4.96 -6.82 -4.47
C ALA A 122 -5.85 -7.60 -5.47
N ASP A 123 -5.98 -8.91 -5.32
CA ASP A 123 -6.87 -9.74 -6.14
C ASP A 123 -8.34 -9.27 -6.03
N GLU A 124 -8.83 -9.07 -4.81
CA GLU A 124 -10.20 -8.59 -4.57
C GLU A 124 -10.44 -7.19 -5.15
N VAL A 125 -9.44 -6.30 -5.07
CA VAL A 125 -9.50 -4.98 -5.72
C VAL A 125 -9.59 -5.14 -7.23
N GLY A 126 -8.78 -6.02 -7.82
CA GLY A 126 -8.79 -6.31 -9.25
C GLY A 126 -10.14 -6.84 -9.74
N GLU A 127 -10.74 -7.79 -9.02
CA GLU A 127 -12.05 -8.33 -9.36
C GLU A 127 -13.16 -7.27 -9.35
N ARG A 128 -13.07 -6.28 -8.47
CA ARG A 128 -14.08 -5.22 -8.34
C ARG A 128 -13.90 -4.03 -9.29
N LEU A 129 -12.68 -3.78 -9.76
CA LEU A 129 -12.42 -2.68 -10.68
C LEU A 129 -12.94 -2.97 -12.10
N GLY A 130 -12.97 -4.22 -12.53
CA GLY A 130 -13.56 -4.63 -13.83
C GLY A 130 -12.69 -4.30 -15.04
N SER A 131 -13.33 -4.11 -16.20
CA SER A 131 -12.64 -4.03 -17.51
C SER A 131 -11.77 -2.80 -17.75
N ASP A 132 -11.87 -1.75 -16.93
CA ASP A 132 -11.02 -0.56 -17.05
C ASP A 132 -9.53 -0.87 -16.77
N ASP A 133 -9.26 -2.01 -16.11
CA ASP A 133 -7.91 -2.47 -15.75
C ASP A 133 -7.16 -3.16 -16.89
N VAL A 134 -7.88 -3.64 -17.90
CA VAL A 134 -7.27 -4.27 -19.09
C VAL A 134 -6.33 -3.30 -19.79
N ASP A 135 -6.62 -2.00 -19.73
CA ASP A 135 -5.82 -0.97 -20.36
C ASP A 135 -4.44 -0.77 -19.68
N VAL A 136 -4.35 -0.90 -18.36
CA VAL A 136 -3.06 -0.79 -17.64
C VAL A 136 -2.16 -1.98 -17.91
N ARG A 137 -2.70 -3.20 -17.81
CA ARG A 137 -1.96 -4.43 -18.10
C ARG A 137 -1.45 -4.44 -19.54
N LYS A 138 -2.31 -4.10 -20.48
CA LYS A 138 -1.92 -4.01 -21.89
C LYS A 138 -0.80 -3.00 -22.12
N ARG A 139 -0.85 -1.83 -21.49
CA ARG A 139 0.23 -0.84 -21.58
C ARG A 139 1.55 -1.34 -21.00
N ILE A 140 1.51 -2.12 -19.93
CA ILE A 140 2.71 -2.74 -19.36
C ILE A 140 3.28 -3.78 -20.33
N GLU A 141 2.44 -4.64 -20.89
CA GLU A 141 2.83 -5.63 -21.90
C GLU A 141 3.45 -4.95 -23.14
N ASP A 142 2.78 -3.93 -23.69
CA ASP A 142 3.27 -3.17 -24.84
C ASP A 142 4.67 -2.55 -24.60
N ILE A 143 4.91 -2.08 -23.36
CA ILE A 143 6.23 -1.51 -22.99
C ILE A 143 7.28 -2.62 -22.84
N ASN A 144 6.94 -3.75 -22.24
CA ASN A 144 7.85 -4.89 -22.11
C ASN A 144 8.24 -5.43 -23.47
N ASP A 145 7.29 -5.61 -24.38
CA ASP A 145 7.54 -6.04 -25.76
C ASP A 145 8.49 -5.08 -26.49
N CYS A 146 8.33 -3.78 -26.22
CA CYS A 146 9.23 -2.76 -26.77
C CYS A 146 10.67 -2.92 -26.27
N PHE A 147 10.87 -3.25 -24.98
CA PHE A 147 12.18 -3.51 -24.41
C PHE A 147 12.80 -4.82 -24.91
N GLU A 148 12.00 -5.86 -25.06
CA GLU A 148 12.47 -7.13 -25.61
C GLU A 148 12.95 -6.94 -27.07
N THR A 149 12.19 -6.23 -27.89
CA THR A 149 12.58 -5.90 -29.28
C THR A 149 13.87 -5.09 -29.35
N LEU A 150 14.10 -4.16 -28.41
CA LEU A 150 15.34 -3.39 -28.32
C LEU A 150 16.54 -4.24 -27.86
N GLY A 151 16.30 -5.24 -27.02
CA GLY A 151 17.32 -6.20 -26.58
C GLY A 151 17.81 -7.11 -27.71
N GLU A 152 16.92 -7.52 -28.60
CA GLU A 152 17.26 -8.32 -29.78
C GLU A 152 18.03 -7.55 -30.84
N LEU A 153 17.94 -6.21 -30.83
CA LEU A 153 18.71 -5.34 -31.76
C LEU A 153 20.09 -4.98 -31.23
N GLY A 154 20.44 -5.38 -30.01
CA GLY A 154 21.69 -5.07 -29.31
C GLY A 154 22.77 -6.17 -29.41
N ASP A 155 22.48 -7.32 -30.02
CA ASP A 155 23.40 -8.41 -30.33
C ASP A 155 23.84 -8.31 -31.80
#